data_d3733895624f9c9d2f3ceb61d69cd769
#
_entry.id   d3733895624f9c9d2f3ceb61d69cd769
#
_cell.length_a   1.000
_cell.length_b   1.000
_cell.length_c   1.000
_cell.angle_alpha   90.00
_cell.angle_beta   90.00
_cell.angle_gamma   90.00
#
_symmetry.space_group_name_H-M   'P 1'
#
loop_
_entity.id
_entity.type
_entity.pdbx_description
1 polymer ?
#
loop_
_entity_poly.entity_id
_entity_poly.type
_entity_poly.pdbx_seq_one_letter_code
_entity_poly.pdbx_strand_id
1 'polypeptide(L)'
;ITITAFWCGWTGPVVWNFYEGQETLGLVPTAYRHQRMNEILAGAKFAKSLGVNTVVTHVGFLPENPYDPHYPALLVCLRKIAETLSADGQDFLFETGQETPVTLLRTIEDIGCDNVGVNLDTANVILYGKANPVDALDVFGKYVRGVHCKDGFYPTNGRELGREVKIGSGKANLREVIRKLHK
;
A
#
# COMPACT_ATOMS: atom_id res chain seq x y z
N ILE A 1 18.61 14.54 9.95
CA ILE A 1 17.37 13.78 9.63
C ILE A 1 17.54 13.26 8.21
N THR A 2 17.35 11.97 8.02
CA THR A 2 17.33 11.35 6.69
C THR A 2 15.88 11.09 6.29
N ILE A 3 15.47 11.56 5.11
CA ILE A 3 14.16 11.24 4.53
C ILE A 3 14.33 9.93 3.77
N THR A 4 13.62 8.88 4.21
CA THR A 4 13.75 7.54 3.65
C THR A 4 12.73 7.22 2.57
N ALA A 5 11.56 7.86 2.61
CA ALA A 5 10.49 7.65 1.64
C ALA A 5 9.64 8.91 1.47
N PHE A 6 9.02 9.03 0.31
CA PHE A 6 8.04 10.06 -0.02
C PHE A 6 6.67 9.41 -0.19
N TRP A 7 5.75 9.70 0.73
CA TRP A 7 4.38 9.27 0.56
C TRP A 7 3.66 10.17 -0.42
N CYS A 8 3.26 9.61 -1.57
CA CYS A 8 2.62 10.33 -2.65
C CYS A 8 1.10 10.12 -2.58
N GLY A 9 0.38 11.20 -2.29
CA GLY A 9 -1.08 11.24 -2.37
C GLY A 9 -1.56 11.50 -3.80
N TRP A 10 -2.84 11.72 -3.92
CA TRP A 10 -3.53 12.04 -5.16
C TRP A 10 -4.67 13.04 -4.89
N THR A 11 -5.18 13.67 -5.95
CA THR A 11 -6.33 14.58 -5.86
C THR A 11 -7.67 13.87 -6.14
N GLY A 12 -8.77 14.60 -5.97
CA GLY A 12 -10.12 14.09 -6.10
C GLY A 12 -10.68 13.58 -4.77
N PRO A 13 -11.82 12.88 -4.80
CA PRO A 13 -12.45 12.39 -3.58
C PRO A 13 -11.59 11.31 -2.91
N VAL A 14 -11.47 11.42 -1.57
CA VAL A 14 -10.73 10.48 -0.72
C VAL A 14 -11.55 10.22 0.53
N VAL A 15 -12.13 9.04 0.64
CA VAL A 15 -12.95 8.65 1.79
C VAL A 15 -12.46 7.32 2.35
N TRP A 16 -11.94 7.36 3.58
CA TRP A 16 -11.38 6.20 4.26
C TRP A 16 -12.47 5.44 5.01
N ASN A 17 -13.22 4.61 4.27
CA ASN A 17 -14.25 3.73 4.82
C ASN A 17 -14.45 2.49 3.92
N PHE A 18 -15.41 1.61 4.27
CA PHE A 18 -15.73 0.41 3.48
C PHE A 18 -16.63 0.68 2.27
N TYR A 19 -17.38 1.79 2.27
CA TYR A 19 -18.42 2.07 1.26
C TYR A 19 -17.86 2.87 0.10
N GLU A 20 -17.55 4.14 0.36
CA GLU A 20 -17.05 5.04 -0.67
C GLU A 20 -15.56 4.84 -0.94
N GLY A 21 -14.83 4.21 -0.02
CA GLY A 21 -13.41 3.94 -0.16
C GLY A 21 -13.09 3.15 -1.43
N GLN A 22 -13.94 2.20 -1.81
CA GLN A 22 -13.75 1.40 -3.03
C GLN A 22 -13.80 2.25 -4.31
N GLU A 23 -14.59 3.32 -4.31
CA GLU A 23 -14.77 4.23 -5.43
C GLU A 23 -13.86 5.47 -5.38
N THR A 24 -13.17 5.69 -4.25
CA THR A 24 -12.44 6.93 -4.01
C THR A 24 -10.95 6.75 -3.70
N LEU A 25 -10.50 5.57 -3.28
CA LEU A 25 -9.11 5.38 -2.84
C LEU A 25 -8.21 4.80 -3.93
N GLY A 26 -7.03 5.37 -4.07
CA GLY A 26 -5.92 4.83 -4.85
C GLY A 26 -6.13 4.85 -6.37
N LEU A 27 -5.58 3.83 -7.02
CA LEU A 27 -5.55 3.66 -8.47
C LEU A 27 -6.62 2.68 -8.97
N VAL A 28 -7.32 1.99 -8.06
CA VAL A 28 -8.36 1.03 -8.41
C VAL A 28 -9.54 1.71 -9.10
N PRO A 29 -10.07 2.87 -8.62
CA PRO A 29 -11.15 3.56 -9.30
C PRO A 29 -10.77 4.02 -10.71
N THR A 30 -11.47 3.51 -11.72
CA THR A 30 -11.20 3.80 -13.15
C THR A 30 -11.36 5.27 -13.49
N ALA A 31 -12.30 5.95 -12.86
CA ALA A 31 -12.57 7.38 -13.10
C ALA A 31 -11.38 8.29 -12.81
N TYR A 32 -10.52 7.92 -11.84
CA TYR A 32 -9.40 8.75 -11.39
C TYR A 32 -8.04 8.15 -11.75
N ARG A 33 -7.98 6.91 -12.21
CA ARG A 33 -6.74 6.14 -12.39
C ARG A 33 -5.69 6.87 -13.22
N HIS A 34 -6.07 7.38 -14.38
CA HIS A 34 -5.13 8.06 -15.27
C HIS A 34 -4.58 9.36 -14.67
N GLN A 35 -5.45 10.17 -14.08
CA GLN A 35 -5.05 11.41 -13.42
C GLN A 35 -4.08 11.10 -12.27
N ARG A 36 -4.45 10.18 -11.39
CA ARG A 36 -3.65 9.81 -10.21
C ARG A 36 -2.32 9.16 -10.58
N MET A 37 -2.29 8.37 -11.64
CA MET A 37 -1.03 7.87 -12.20
C MET A 37 -0.08 9.03 -12.53
N ASN A 38 -0.56 10.05 -13.23
CA ASN A 38 0.26 11.21 -13.58
C ASN A 38 0.70 12.01 -12.35
N GLU A 39 -0.14 12.13 -11.34
CA GLU A 39 0.18 12.79 -10.08
C GLU A 39 1.27 12.03 -9.31
N ILE A 40 1.20 10.70 -9.26
CA ILE A 40 2.24 9.86 -8.65
C ILE A 40 3.57 10.01 -9.41
N LEU A 41 3.55 10.01 -10.74
CA LEU A 41 4.75 10.22 -11.55
C LEU A 41 5.36 11.61 -11.33
N ALA A 42 4.52 12.64 -11.16
CA ALA A 42 4.99 13.99 -10.82
C ALA A 42 5.59 14.03 -9.40
N GLY A 43 4.93 13.38 -8.43
CA GLY A 43 5.42 13.24 -7.07
C GLY A 43 6.75 12.47 -7.01
N ALA A 44 6.91 11.43 -7.82
CA ALA A 44 8.17 10.68 -7.93
C ALA A 44 9.33 11.56 -8.41
N LYS A 45 9.11 12.39 -9.43
CA LYS A 45 10.11 13.37 -9.89
C LYS A 45 10.47 14.38 -8.81
N PHE A 46 9.48 14.85 -8.05
CA PHE A 46 9.71 15.75 -6.92
C PHE A 46 10.53 15.06 -5.83
N ALA A 47 10.17 13.84 -5.43
CA ALA A 47 10.93 13.03 -4.47
C ALA A 47 12.40 12.85 -4.92
N LYS A 48 12.60 12.55 -6.20
CA LYS A 48 13.94 12.41 -6.79
C LYS A 48 14.76 13.69 -6.66
N SER A 49 14.15 14.87 -6.88
CA SER A 49 14.83 16.16 -6.74
C SER A 49 15.29 16.45 -5.31
N LEU A 50 14.68 15.79 -4.33
CA LEU A 50 15.05 15.82 -2.90
C LEU A 50 16.05 14.71 -2.50
N GLY A 51 16.49 13.89 -3.46
CA GLY A 51 17.35 12.73 -3.19
C GLY A 51 16.63 11.55 -2.54
N VAL A 52 15.28 11.50 -2.61
CA VAL A 52 14.46 10.42 -2.07
C VAL A 52 14.13 9.42 -3.18
N ASN A 53 14.60 8.18 -3.02
CA ASN A 53 14.47 7.13 -4.04
C ASN A 53 13.33 6.14 -3.74
N THR A 54 12.52 6.36 -2.72
CA THR A 54 11.38 5.51 -2.39
C THR A 54 10.10 6.31 -2.44
N VAL A 55 9.16 5.87 -3.26
CA VAL A 55 7.82 6.46 -3.39
C VAL A 55 6.78 5.48 -2.87
N VAL A 56 5.96 5.93 -1.95
CA VAL A 56 4.91 5.13 -1.29
C VAL A 56 3.55 5.68 -1.64
N THR A 57 2.56 4.83 -1.87
CA THR A 57 1.16 5.24 -1.99
C THR A 57 0.21 4.10 -1.62
N HIS A 58 -1.03 4.44 -1.26
CA HIS A 58 -2.12 3.46 -1.24
C HIS A 58 -2.63 3.19 -2.64
N VAL A 59 -2.71 1.91 -3.02
CA VAL A 59 -3.24 1.51 -4.33
C VAL A 59 -4.77 1.47 -4.35
N GLY A 60 -5.39 1.31 -3.17
CA GLY A 60 -6.83 1.18 -2.98
C GLY A 60 -7.26 -0.27 -2.80
N PHE A 61 -8.55 -0.53 -2.92
CA PHE A 61 -9.13 -1.86 -2.75
C PHE A 61 -8.81 -2.77 -3.94
N LEU A 62 -7.65 -3.39 -3.94
CA LEU A 62 -7.26 -4.34 -4.98
C LEU A 62 -8.29 -5.47 -5.13
N PRO A 63 -8.66 -5.87 -6.35
CA PRO A 63 -9.62 -6.94 -6.57
C PRO A 63 -9.15 -8.27 -5.95
N GLU A 64 -9.96 -8.83 -5.06
CA GLU A 64 -9.73 -10.16 -4.47
C GLU A 64 -9.86 -11.26 -5.54
N ASN A 65 -10.79 -11.09 -6.48
CA ASN A 65 -10.98 -11.99 -7.61
C ASN A 65 -9.95 -11.68 -8.72
N PRO A 66 -9.04 -12.61 -9.06
CA PRO A 66 -8.08 -12.41 -10.14
C PRO A 66 -8.71 -12.30 -11.54
N TYR A 67 -9.96 -12.70 -11.68
CA TYR A 67 -10.75 -12.58 -12.93
C TYR A 67 -11.61 -11.32 -12.98
N ASP A 68 -11.40 -10.37 -12.07
CA ASP A 68 -12.09 -9.08 -12.14
C ASP A 68 -11.77 -8.39 -13.48
N PRO A 69 -12.78 -7.95 -14.26
CA PRO A 69 -12.56 -7.38 -15.58
C PRO A 69 -11.74 -6.07 -15.56
N HIS A 70 -11.66 -5.39 -14.42
CA HIS A 70 -10.87 -4.16 -14.26
C HIS A 70 -9.42 -4.41 -13.84
N TYR A 71 -9.09 -5.63 -13.38
CA TYR A 71 -7.77 -5.97 -12.87
C TYR A 71 -6.66 -5.86 -13.92
N PRO A 72 -6.80 -6.34 -15.18
CA PRO A 72 -5.76 -6.20 -16.18
C PRO A 72 -5.39 -4.74 -16.48
N ALA A 73 -6.38 -3.87 -16.58
CA ALA A 73 -6.15 -2.43 -16.81
C ALA A 73 -5.47 -1.74 -15.61
N LEU A 74 -5.73 -2.21 -14.39
CA LEU A 74 -5.03 -1.76 -13.19
C LEU A 74 -3.56 -2.19 -13.22
N LEU A 75 -3.27 -3.45 -13.56
CA LEU A 75 -1.90 -3.95 -13.68
C LEU A 75 -1.09 -3.17 -14.72
N VAL A 76 -1.67 -2.83 -15.87
CA VAL A 76 -1.00 -1.98 -16.88
C VAL A 76 -0.62 -0.61 -16.28
N CYS A 77 -1.52 0.01 -15.51
CA CYS A 77 -1.26 1.27 -14.85
C CYS A 77 -0.13 1.15 -13.81
N LEU A 78 -0.19 0.15 -12.93
CA LEU A 78 0.81 -0.07 -11.87
C LEU A 78 2.19 -0.39 -12.46
N ARG A 79 2.24 -1.23 -13.50
CA ARG A 79 3.48 -1.55 -14.23
C ARG A 79 4.08 -0.30 -14.86
N LYS A 80 3.27 0.55 -15.49
CA LYS A 80 3.74 1.80 -16.08
C LYS A 80 4.38 2.74 -15.06
N ILE A 81 3.80 2.83 -13.85
CA ILE A 81 4.41 3.59 -12.75
C ILE A 81 5.74 2.94 -12.36
N ALA A 82 5.74 1.65 -12.08
CA ALA A 82 6.93 0.91 -11.63
C ALA A 82 8.09 1.04 -12.61
N GLU A 83 7.86 0.82 -13.91
CA GLU A 83 8.87 0.96 -14.97
C GLU A 83 9.42 2.38 -15.06
N THR A 84 8.54 3.39 -14.92
CA THR A 84 8.97 4.79 -14.99
C THR A 84 9.85 5.15 -13.79
N LEU A 85 9.47 4.71 -12.58
CA LEU A 85 10.26 4.90 -11.37
C LEU A 85 11.59 4.13 -11.42
N SER A 86 11.57 2.90 -11.94
CA SER A 86 12.77 2.06 -12.12
C SER A 86 13.81 2.74 -13.00
N ALA A 87 13.39 3.38 -14.10
CA ALA A 87 14.28 4.13 -14.99
C ALA A 87 15.00 5.28 -14.28
N ASP A 88 14.40 5.83 -13.24
CA ASP A 88 14.98 6.89 -12.40
C ASP A 88 15.68 6.31 -11.13
N GLY A 89 15.81 4.99 -11.01
CA GLY A 89 16.41 4.33 -9.86
C GLY A 89 15.60 4.49 -8.58
N GLN A 90 14.27 4.52 -8.70
CA GLN A 90 13.36 4.65 -7.58
C GLN A 90 12.55 3.37 -7.34
N ASP A 91 12.26 3.09 -6.07
CA ASP A 91 11.33 2.05 -5.64
C ASP A 91 9.89 2.58 -5.59
N PHE A 92 8.94 1.70 -5.92
CA PHE A 92 7.51 1.93 -5.79
C PHE A 92 6.92 1.00 -4.74
N LEU A 93 6.51 1.53 -3.59
CA LEU A 93 6.00 0.74 -2.49
C LEU A 93 4.50 0.94 -2.30
N PHE A 94 3.80 -0.16 -2.08
CA PHE A 94 2.38 -0.16 -1.74
C PHE A 94 2.22 -0.07 -0.22
N GLU A 95 1.58 0.99 0.25
CA GLU A 95 1.15 1.11 1.63
C GLU A 95 0.01 0.13 1.89
N THR A 96 0.19 -0.76 2.87
CA THR A 96 -0.83 -1.77 3.20
C THR A 96 -2.08 -1.16 3.83
N GLY A 97 -3.23 -1.82 3.63
CA GLY A 97 -4.48 -1.40 4.27
C GLY A 97 -5.74 -2.10 3.74
N GLN A 98 -6.12 -1.81 2.51
CA GLN A 98 -7.43 -2.17 1.96
C GLN A 98 -7.50 -3.59 1.39
N GLU A 99 -6.36 -4.20 1.13
CA GLU A 99 -6.20 -5.51 0.49
C GLU A 99 -5.79 -6.60 1.49
N THR A 100 -6.04 -7.85 1.15
CA THR A 100 -5.46 -8.98 1.88
C THR A 100 -3.99 -9.19 1.49
N PRO A 101 -3.16 -9.78 2.35
CA PRO A 101 -1.77 -10.10 2.03
C PRO A 101 -1.60 -10.92 0.76
N VAL A 102 -2.48 -11.88 0.51
CA VAL A 102 -2.44 -12.75 -0.67
C VAL A 102 -2.77 -11.96 -1.94
N THR A 103 -3.73 -11.06 -1.88
CA THR A 103 -4.08 -10.18 -3.00
C THR A 103 -2.94 -9.23 -3.34
N LEU A 104 -2.29 -8.66 -2.32
CA LEU A 104 -1.13 -7.80 -2.51
C LEU A 104 0.05 -8.56 -3.13
N LEU A 105 0.38 -9.73 -2.59
CA LEU A 105 1.43 -10.59 -3.14
C LEU A 105 1.19 -10.90 -4.62
N ARG A 106 -0.01 -11.39 -4.96
CA ARG A 106 -0.39 -11.67 -6.35
C ARG A 106 -0.19 -10.44 -7.24
N THR A 107 -0.64 -9.28 -6.78
CA THR A 107 -0.53 -8.04 -7.57
C THR A 107 0.93 -7.65 -7.82
N ILE A 108 1.80 -7.77 -6.82
CA ILE A 108 3.24 -7.49 -6.96
C ILE A 108 3.88 -8.46 -7.98
N GLU A 109 3.56 -9.75 -7.88
CA GLU A 109 4.07 -10.79 -8.78
C GLU A 109 3.56 -10.59 -10.22
N ASP A 110 2.29 -10.23 -10.39
CA ASP A 110 1.69 -9.95 -11.69
C ASP A 110 2.25 -8.67 -12.35
N ILE A 111 2.67 -7.68 -11.57
CA ILE A 111 3.38 -6.50 -12.09
C ILE A 111 4.74 -6.91 -12.66
N GLY A 112 5.48 -7.76 -11.97
CA GLY A 112 6.72 -8.34 -12.44
C GLY A 112 7.89 -7.34 -12.57
N CYS A 113 7.94 -6.31 -11.71
CA CYS A 113 9.02 -5.33 -11.64
C CYS A 113 9.77 -5.43 -10.31
N ASP A 114 11.09 -5.52 -10.36
CA ASP A 114 11.92 -5.72 -9.17
C ASP A 114 11.92 -4.56 -8.18
N ASN A 115 11.57 -3.35 -8.64
CA ASN A 115 11.48 -2.14 -7.81
C ASN A 115 10.12 -1.96 -7.12
N VAL A 116 9.19 -2.93 -7.24
CA VAL A 116 7.92 -2.91 -6.52
C VAL A 116 8.07 -3.63 -5.19
N GLY A 117 7.53 -3.05 -4.13
CA GLY A 117 7.58 -3.62 -2.80
C GLY A 117 6.44 -3.14 -1.91
N VAL A 118 6.59 -3.40 -0.63
CA VAL A 118 5.59 -3.10 0.40
C VAL A 118 6.15 -2.10 1.41
N ASN A 119 5.37 -1.07 1.70
CA ASN A 119 5.47 -0.30 2.93
C ASN A 119 4.43 -0.85 3.91
N LEU A 120 4.88 -1.62 4.88
CA LEU A 120 4.00 -2.29 5.84
C LEU A 120 3.51 -1.28 6.88
N ASP A 121 2.29 -0.79 6.73
CA ASP A 121 1.57 -0.15 7.82
C ASP A 121 0.94 -1.22 8.70
N THR A 122 1.44 -1.34 9.91
CA THR A 122 1.09 -2.42 10.83
C THR A 122 -0.30 -2.28 11.44
N ALA A 123 -0.89 -1.07 11.45
CA ALA A 123 -2.25 -0.85 11.90
C ALA A 123 -3.27 -0.97 10.78
N ASN A 124 -3.00 -0.44 9.59
CA ASN A 124 -4.00 -0.38 8.52
C ASN A 124 -4.60 -1.75 8.18
N VAL A 125 -3.79 -2.80 8.09
CA VAL A 125 -4.30 -4.17 7.84
C VAL A 125 -5.26 -4.66 8.93
N ILE A 126 -5.08 -4.18 10.17
CA ILE A 126 -5.97 -4.45 11.31
C ILE A 126 -7.23 -3.60 11.21
N LEU A 127 -7.09 -2.29 10.95
CA LEU A 127 -8.21 -1.35 10.89
C LEU A 127 -9.20 -1.72 9.79
N TYR A 128 -8.71 -2.24 8.66
CA TYR A 128 -9.55 -2.76 7.57
C TYR A 128 -10.00 -4.21 7.79
N GLY A 129 -9.60 -4.86 8.88
CA GLY A 129 -9.96 -6.25 9.17
C GLY A 129 -9.38 -7.25 8.17
N LYS A 130 -8.29 -6.90 7.49
CA LYS A 130 -7.72 -7.69 6.38
C LYS A 130 -6.70 -8.72 6.83
N ALA A 131 -5.89 -8.41 7.84
CA ALA A 131 -4.85 -9.32 8.32
C ALA A 131 -4.31 -8.94 9.70
N ASN A 132 -3.58 -9.89 10.30
CA ASN A 132 -2.60 -9.61 11.33
C ASN A 132 -1.25 -9.29 10.67
N PRO A 133 -0.55 -8.20 11.02
CA PRO A 133 0.69 -7.82 10.36
C PRO A 133 1.83 -8.83 10.54
N VAL A 134 1.84 -9.59 11.64
CA VAL A 134 2.84 -10.64 11.87
C VAL A 134 2.68 -11.78 10.88
N ASP A 135 1.43 -12.24 10.65
CA ASP A 135 1.12 -13.32 9.72
C ASP A 135 1.26 -12.84 8.26
N ALA A 136 0.95 -11.58 7.99
CA ALA A 136 1.15 -10.96 6.67
C ALA A 136 2.60 -11.04 6.18
N LEU A 137 3.58 -10.96 7.10
CA LEU A 137 5.00 -11.11 6.77
C LEU A 137 5.36 -12.52 6.25
N ASP A 138 4.61 -13.55 6.61
CA ASP A 138 4.83 -14.90 6.05
C ASP A 138 4.42 -14.98 4.58
N VAL A 139 3.55 -14.06 4.14
CA VAL A 139 3.05 -14.00 2.76
C VAL A 139 3.95 -13.12 1.89
N PHE A 140 4.13 -11.86 2.26
CA PHE A 140 4.84 -10.88 1.42
C PHE A 140 6.13 -10.33 2.06
N GLY A 141 6.64 -10.91 3.14
CA GLY A 141 7.78 -10.37 3.91
C GLY A 141 9.02 -10.05 3.06
N LYS A 142 9.30 -10.87 2.04
CA LYS A 142 10.44 -10.65 1.11
C LYS A 142 10.34 -9.35 0.30
N TYR A 143 9.14 -8.79 0.19
CA TYR A 143 8.89 -7.53 -0.53
C TYR A 143 8.84 -6.30 0.37
N VAL A 144 8.90 -6.46 1.69
CA VAL A 144 8.86 -5.33 2.62
C VAL A 144 10.17 -4.56 2.56
N ARG A 145 10.07 -3.28 2.22
CA ARG A 145 11.20 -2.34 2.14
C ARG A 145 11.00 -1.11 3.03
N GLY A 146 9.80 -0.91 3.56
CA GLY A 146 9.46 0.16 4.46
C GLY A 146 8.44 -0.29 5.50
N VAL A 147 8.43 0.39 6.64
CA VAL A 147 7.47 0.13 7.71
C VAL A 147 6.90 1.44 8.23
N HIS A 148 5.59 1.53 8.25
CA HIS A 148 4.86 2.57 8.95
C HIS A 148 4.38 2.01 10.29
N CYS A 149 5.11 2.30 11.36
CA CYS A 149 4.83 1.76 12.69
C CYS A 149 3.60 2.43 13.29
N LYS A 150 2.47 1.74 13.27
CA LYS A 150 1.21 2.12 13.91
C LYS A 150 0.62 0.94 14.67
N ASP A 151 -0.37 1.19 15.50
CA ASP A 151 -1.08 0.14 16.24
C ASP A 151 -2.59 0.42 16.27
N GLY A 152 -3.39 -0.63 16.37
CA GLY A 152 -4.84 -0.49 16.29
C GLY A 152 -5.58 -1.72 16.76
N PHE A 153 -6.91 -1.58 16.82
CA PHE A 153 -7.87 -2.65 17.06
C PHE A 153 -8.67 -2.95 15.82
N TYR A 154 -9.04 -4.21 15.65
CA TYR A 154 -9.97 -4.64 14.61
C TYR A 154 -11.33 -3.95 14.75
N PRO A 155 -12.07 -3.79 13.64
CA PRO A 155 -13.46 -3.37 13.71
C PRO A 155 -14.29 -4.39 14.52
N THR A 156 -15.19 -3.89 15.34
CA THR A 156 -16.13 -4.70 16.15
C THR A 156 -17.55 -4.63 15.62
N ASN A 157 -17.78 -3.83 14.59
CA ASN A 157 -19.01 -3.88 13.79
C ASN A 157 -18.67 -4.00 12.31
N GLY A 158 -19.60 -4.46 11.49
CA GLY A 158 -19.35 -4.71 10.05
C GLY A 158 -19.44 -3.47 9.15
N ARG A 159 -19.56 -2.27 9.70
CA ARG A 159 -19.82 -1.04 8.94
C ARG A 159 -18.76 0.05 9.12
N GLU A 160 -17.91 -0.07 10.12
CA GLU A 160 -16.90 0.91 10.46
C GLU A 160 -15.51 0.30 10.45
N LEU A 161 -14.49 1.10 10.18
CA LEU A 161 -13.11 0.68 10.33
C LEU A 161 -12.77 0.46 11.81
N GLY A 162 -11.72 -0.30 12.05
CA GLY A 162 -11.09 -0.40 13.35
C GLY A 162 -10.55 0.94 13.83
N ARG A 163 -9.98 0.95 15.02
CA ARG A 163 -9.53 2.17 15.68
C ARG A 163 -8.02 2.18 15.88
N GLU A 164 -7.34 3.23 15.39
CA GLU A 164 -5.93 3.47 15.69
C GLU A 164 -5.74 3.83 17.16
N VAL A 165 -4.66 3.34 17.76
CA VAL A 165 -4.31 3.57 19.16
C VAL A 165 -2.81 3.77 19.33
N LYS A 166 -2.41 4.20 20.52
CA LYS A 166 -0.98 4.33 20.88
C LYS A 166 -0.27 2.98 20.63
N ILE A 167 0.93 3.07 20.07
CA ILE A 167 1.82 1.92 19.85
C ILE A 167 1.99 1.11 21.15
N GLY A 168 1.82 -0.20 21.04
CA GLY A 168 1.88 -1.14 22.16
C GLY A 168 0.57 -1.34 22.90
N SER A 169 -0.50 -0.61 22.52
CA SER A 169 -1.82 -0.74 23.14
C SER A 169 -2.84 -1.51 22.28
N GLY A 170 -2.48 -1.82 21.03
CA GLY A 170 -3.35 -2.49 20.06
C GLY A 170 -2.98 -3.94 19.79
N LYS A 171 -3.22 -4.38 18.56
CA LYS A 171 -3.09 -5.76 18.10
C LYS A 171 -1.94 -5.98 17.08
N ALA A 172 -1.16 -4.94 16.75
CA ALA A 172 -0.11 -5.03 15.74
C ALA A 172 1.07 -5.94 16.16
N ASN A 173 1.27 -6.13 17.48
CA ASN A 173 2.40 -6.92 18.00
C ASN A 173 3.75 -6.53 17.38
N LEU A 174 4.07 -5.23 17.43
CA LEU A 174 5.27 -4.67 16.77
C LEU A 174 6.56 -5.36 17.16
N ARG A 175 6.67 -5.88 18.39
CA ARG A 175 7.86 -6.65 18.81
C ARG A 175 8.08 -7.85 17.88
N GLU A 176 7.04 -8.60 17.59
CA GLU A 176 7.13 -9.78 16.73
C GLU A 176 7.30 -9.39 15.25
N VAL A 177 6.66 -8.31 14.79
CA VAL A 177 6.90 -7.74 13.45
C VAL A 177 8.38 -7.41 13.27
N ILE A 178 8.97 -6.66 14.20
CA ILE A 178 10.40 -6.29 14.14
C ILE A 178 11.27 -7.55 14.16
N ARG A 179 10.96 -8.52 15.03
CA ARG A 179 11.71 -9.79 15.11
C ARG A 179 11.69 -10.57 13.79
N LYS A 180 10.56 -10.58 13.08
CA LYS A 180 10.46 -11.24 11.77
C LYS A 180 11.22 -10.49 10.67
N LEU A 181 11.19 -9.16 10.68
CA LEU A 181 11.92 -8.33 9.71
C LEU A 181 13.44 -8.40 9.84
N HIS A 182 13.96 -8.80 11.01
CA HIS A 182 15.40 -8.98 11.25
C HIS A 182 15.93 -10.38 10.90
N LYS A 183 15.07 -11.28 10.40
CA LYS A 183 15.48 -12.62 9.94
C LYS A 183 15.78 -12.63 8.45
#